data_dfb248bc67904e0236638983baea6e27
#
_entry.id   dfb248bc67904e0236638983baea6e27
#
_cell.length_a   1.000
_cell.length_b   1.000
_cell.length_c   1.000
_cell.angle_alpha   90.00
_cell.angle_beta   90.00
_cell.angle_gamma   90.00
#
_symmetry.space_group_name_H-M   'P 1'
#
loop_
_entity.id
_entity.type
_entity.pdbx_description
1 polymer ?
#
loop_
_entity_poly.entity_id
_entity_poly.type
_entity_poly.pdbx_seq_one_letter_code
_entity_poly.pdbx_strand_id
1 'polypeptide(L)'
;MLREIGKKQYSKEVYSDADMLLNFNVLGAVDLNKSLTYLWGRNSNQFPLLSLTEGQGNISRKKPINAGDTQYKWKIMGKPTVTSPIVRLITPTQTPGKGFMSFKAEFQDNWIPYQYSAITPDGKHMVRMQTDGEQTASGGYIYEMIILGGNPDEFIDLSNFERGKYWGMGAPTIAGELSTGSRSTAESWSEMTNQFGFHRFSKIITGNIANIVTEFELDYDDGSKGTLWMPYEMRQFEFMRRRLLEEDLWFSAYNRDINGVIHNQEKHSNKPIPRGAGVRDILIAFGNYFEYSFMTIELIDMILSRIFEVRNDIDLSNKNIVLYTGKGGSKMFQQCIKNEAIGNGYFDKLGSEEIQSRGGILSYGAYFNQYKHYSGATVSVKVVDLFDSGARAEMDRKNGRMYGGFPVTSYTMVFLDHSVDNTSGEPNIQLVCEEGREYLYGIYQGITPLPKEWGAYNKMLSTREDIATYEVISSQGINMLNGTTSFWAEMIFE
;
A
#
# COMPACT_ATOMS: atom_id res chain seq x y z
N MET A 1 -3.03 47.04 -7.36
CA MET A 1 -3.53 45.68 -7.57
C MET A 1 -2.33 44.79 -7.79
N LEU A 2 -2.06 43.82 -6.90
CA LEU A 2 -1.01 42.85 -7.09
C LEU A 2 -1.33 42.02 -8.34
N ARG A 3 -0.38 41.92 -9.26
CA ARG A 3 -0.54 41.17 -10.49
C ARG A 3 0.34 39.94 -10.44
N GLU A 4 -0.27 38.76 -10.48
CA GLU A 4 0.43 37.52 -10.70
C GLU A 4 0.69 37.32 -12.21
N ILE A 5 1.95 37.02 -12.54
CA ILE A 5 2.30 36.55 -13.86
C ILE A 5 2.22 35.05 -13.84
N GLY A 6 1.20 34.48 -14.49
CA GLY A 6 0.96 33.04 -14.45
C GLY A 6 2.12 32.24 -15.02
N LYS A 7 2.38 31.08 -14.41
CA LYS A 7 3.36 30.11 -14.92
C LYS A 7 2.96 29.60 -16.30
N LYS A 8 3.94 29.45 -17.18
CA LYS A 8 3.77 28.75 -18.46
C LYS A 8 4.18 27.31 -18.30
N GLN A 9 3.37 26.40 -18.83
CA GLN A 9 3.68 24.97 -18.85
C GLN A 9 4.25 24.62 -20.23
N TYR A 10 5.43 24.00 -20.23
CA TYR A 10 6.06 23.47 -21.43
C TYR A 10 5.97 21.97 -21.42
N SER A 11 5.36 21.41 -22.45
CA SER A 11 5.28 19.97 -22.69
C SER A 11 5.96 19.62 -24.01
N LYS A 12 7.12 20.22 -24.26
CA LYS A 12 7.88 20.00 -25.48
C LYS A 12 9.04 19.06 -25.23
N GLU A 13 9.28 18.22 -26.23
CA GLU A 13 10.43 17.32 -26.24
C GLU A 13 11.75 18.10 -26.31
N VAL A 14 11.75 19.22 -27.06
CA VAL A 14 12.91 20.07 -27.26
C VAL A 14 12.64 21.48 -26.73
N TYR A 15 13.55 21.97 -25.88
CA TYR A 15 13.57 23.37 -25.44
C TYR A 15 14.48 24.19 -26.34
N SER A 16 14.00 25.34 -26.77
CA SER A 16 14.73 26.29 -27.62
C SER A 16 14.80 27.67 -26.97
N ASP A 17 15.68 28.54 -27.51
CA ASP A 17 15.82 29.93 -27.07
C ASP A 17 14.51 30.71 -27.10
N ALA A 18 13.65 30.45 -28.11
CA ALA A 18 12.35 31.09 -28.22
C ALA A 18 11.43 30.74 -27.05
N ASP A 19 11.51 29.54 -26.51
CA ASP A 19 10.73 29.10 -25.34
C ASP A 19 11.20 29.82 -24.08
N MET A 20 12.48 30.11 -23.98
CA MET A 20 13.06 30.84 -22.85
C MET A 20 12.72 32.34 -22.92
N LEU A 21 12.91 32.98 -24.03
CA LEU A 21 12.58 34.38 -24.21
C LEU A 21 11.11 34.69 -23.89
N LEU A 22 10.20 33.77 -24.18
CA LEU A 22 8.79 33.88 -23.78
C LEU A 22 8.58 33.84 -22.26
N ASN A 23 9.48 33.19 -21.51
CA ASN A 23 9.41 33.13 -20.05
C ASN A 23 10.00 34.37 -19.39
N PHE A 24 11.09 34.89 -19.92
CA PHE A 24 11.82 36.04 -19.39
C PHE A 24 11.33 37.40 -19.85
N ASN A 25 10.19 37.48 -20.51
CA ASN A 25 9.60 38.76 -20.91
C ASN A 25 9.11 39.52 -19.67
N VAL A 26 10.03 39.85 -18.81
CA VAL A 26 9.81 40.52 -17.54
C VAL A 26 9.87 42.02 -17.79
N LEU A 27 8.81 42.68 -17.41
CA LEU A 27 8.67 44.12 -17.31
C LEU A 27 9.78 44.62 -16.36
N GLY A 28 10.81 45.26 -16.84
CA GLY A 28 11.92 45.89 -16.14
C GLY A 28 11.77 46.29 -14.65
N ALA A 29 11.24 45.42 -13.84
CA ALA A 29 11.06 45.56 -12.40
C ALA A 29 12.30 45.08 -11.67
N VAL A 30 12.65 45.74 -10.57
CA VAL A 30 13.77 45.34 -9.71
C VAL A 30 13.38 44.14 -8.90
N ASP A 31 14.19 43.05 -8.97
CA ASP A 31 14.02 41.89 -8.14
C ASP A 31 14.35 42.20 -6.67
N LEU A 32 13.36 42.02 -5.79
CA LEU A 32 13.55 42.19 -4.35
C LEU A 32 14.35 41.03 -3.74
N ASN A 33 14.24 39.85 -4.31
CA ASN A 33 14.96 38.67 -3.87
C ASN A 33 15.50 37.89 -5.06
N LYS A 34 16.81 37.72 -5.12
CA LYS A 34 17.45 36.96 -6.18
C LYS A 34 17.22 35.46 -6.07
N SER A 35 16.92 34.95 -4.87
CA SER A 35 16.63 33.53 -4.69
C SER A 35 15.19 33.18 -5.10
N LEU A 36 15.03 32.09 -5.85
CA LEU A 36 13.72 31.60 -6.27
C LEU A 36 12.91 31.11 -5.07
N THR A 37 11.74 31.72 -4.84
CA THR A 37 10.83 31.30 -3.78
C THR A 37 9.94 30.17 -4.27
N TYR A 38 10.06 29.00 -3.65
CA TYR A 38 9.20 27.84 -3.94
C TYR A 38 7.93 27.92 -3.10
N LEU A 39 6.78 27.89 -3.77
CA LEU A 39 5.46 27.87 -3.11
C LEU A 39 5.03 26.47 -2.64
N TRP A 40 5.79 25.45 -2.98
CA TRP A 40 5.59 24.09 -2.50
C TRP A 40 6.78 23.63 -1.66
N GLY A 41 6.51 22.75 -0.71
CA GLY A 41 7.55 22.23 0.19
C GLY A 41 8.60 21.41 -0.55
N ARG A 42 9.85 21.52 -0.11
CA ARG A 42 11.01 20.76 -0.63
C ARG A 42 11.33 19.51 0.18
N ASN A 43 10.51 19.17 1.18
CA ASN A 43 10.84 18.16 2.17
C ASN A 43 10.82 16.73 1.60
N SER A 44 11.71 15.87 2.10
CA SER A 44 11.80 14.42 1.83
C SER A 44 10.48 13.67 2.08
N ASN A 45 9.55 14.24 2.83
CA ASN A 45 8.21 13.69 3.08
C ASN A 45 7.29 13.70 1.85
N GLN A 46 7.73 14.29 0.73
CA GLN A 46 6.94 14.29 -0.52
C GLN A 46 6.90 12.93 -1.21
N PHE A 47 7.92 12.10 -0.99
CA PHE A 47 8.09 10.80 -1.64
C PHE A 47 8.32 9.69 -0.60
N PRO A 48 7.32 9.38 0.24
CA PRO A 48 7.52 8.47 1.36
C PRO A 48 7.86 7.04 0.96
N LEU A 49 7.33 6.52 -0.15
CA LEU A 49 7.66 5.17 -0.62
C LEU A 49 9.03 5.12 -1.30
N LEU A 50 9.34 6.08 -2.16
CA LEU A 50 10.67 6.17 -2.77
C LEU A 50 11.76 6.40 -1.72
N SER A 51 11.50 7.18 -0.67
CA SER A 51 12.46 7.41 0.40
C SER A 51 12.77 6.16 1.24
N LEU A 52 11.95 5.12 1.16
CA LEU A 52 12.26 3.82 1.78
C LEU A 52 13.50 3.16 1.18
N THR A 53 13.84 3.48 -0.07
CA THR A 53 15.08 2.99 -0.73
C THR A 53 16.31 3.80 -0.38
N GLU A 54 16.11 5.08 -0.09
CA GLU A 54 17.20 6.01 0.26
C GLU A 54 17.60 5.89 1.75
N GLY A 55 17.13 4.85 2.40
CA GLY A 55 17.09 4.43 3.78
C GLY A 55 18.14 5.02 4.73
N GLN A 56 17.66 5.64 5.77
CA GLN A 56 18.40 5.83 7.02
C GLN A 56 18.30 4.52 7.83
N GLY A 57 19.33 3.69 7.79
CA GLY A 57 19.41 2.50 8.62
C GLY A 57 20.02 1.27 7.91
N ASN A 58 20.37 0.26 8.69
CA ASN A 58 21.05 -0.97 8.23
C ASN A 58 20.14 -1.93 7.41
N ILE A 59 18.87 -1.61 7.19
CA ILE A 59 17.92 -2.46 6.48
C ILE A 59 17.59 -1.84 5.13
N SER A 60 18.12 -2.43 4.07
CA SER A 60 17.74 -2.07 2.70
C SER A 60 16.34 -2.58 2.41
N ARG A 61 15.41 -1.68 2.07
CA ARG A 61 14.07 -2.03 1.59
C ARG A 61 13.98 -2.20 0.08
N LYS A 62 15.11 -2.12 -0.60
CA LYS A 62 15.26 -2.32 -2.02
C LYS A 62 15.65 -3.77 -2.28
N LYS A 63 14.88 -4.46 -3.12
CA LYS A 63 15.12 -5.85 -3.49
C LYS A 63 15.36 -5.95 -4.99
N PRO A 64 16.64 -5.93 -5.44
CA PRO A 64 16.95 -6.22 -6.81
C PRO A 64 16.70 -7.71 -7.08
N ILE A 65 16.06 -8.00 -8.21
CA ILE A 65 15.82 -9.37 -8.66
C ILE A 65 16.38 -9.56 -10.06
N ASN A 66 16.99 -10.71 -10.30
CA ASN A 66 17.40 -11.13 -11.64
C ASN A 66 16.35 -12.09 -12.18
N ALA A 67 15.33 -11.52 -12.80
CA ALA A 67 14.22 -12.27 -13.33
C ALA A 67 14.30 -12.30 -14.87
N GLY A 68 14.09 -13.48 -15.46
CA GLY A 68 13.94 -13.61 -16.91
C GLY A 68 12.65 -12.97 -17.45
N ASP A 69 11.71 -12.64 -16.57
CA ASP A 69 10.48 -11.90 -16.83
C ASP A 69 10.36 -10.77 -15.79
N THR A 70 9.47 -9.83 -16.04
CA THR A 70 9.15 -8.73 -15.12
C THR A 70 8.34 -9.17 -13.91
N GLN A 71 7.79 -10.39 -13.94
CA GLN A 71 6.94 -10.94 -12.88
C GLN A 71 7.77 -11.57 -11.76
N TYR A 72 7.34 -11.35 -10.52
CA TYR A 72 7.86 -12.00 -9.33
C TYR A 72 6.71 -12.54 -8.47
N LYS A 73 7.01 -13.51 -7.62
CA LYS A 73 6.03 -14.17 -6.75
C LYS A 73 6.58 -14.42 -5.36
N TRP A 74 5.68 -14.51 -4.40
CA TRP A 74 5.99 -14.92 -3.03
C TRP A 74 4.89 -15.83 -2.47
N LYS A 75 5.26 -16.60 -1.46
CA LYS A 75 4.38 -17.59 -0.86
C LYS A 75 3.81 -17.04 0.44
N ILE A 76 2.53 -17.26 0.66
CA ILE A 76 1.81 -16.87 1.85
C ILE A 76 1.15 -18.10 2.44
N MET A 77 1.32 -18.32 3.75
CA MET A 77 0.60 -19.31 4.49
C MET A 77 -0.34 -18.61 5.47
N GLY A 78 -1.64 -18.81 5.29
CA GLY A 78 -2.67 -18.30 6.19
C GLY A 78 -2.79 -19.10 7.47
N LYS A 79 -3.71 -18.69 8.36
CA LYS A 79 -4.12 -19.52 9.48
C LYS A 79 -4.76 -20.79 8.96
N PRO A 80 -4.58 -21.95 9.63
CA PRO A 80 -5.29 -23.17 9.24
C PRO A 80 -6.80 -22.96 9.23
N THR A 81 -7.46 -23.59 8.27
CA THR A 81 -8.93 -23.54 8.14
C THR A 81 -9.54 -24.35 9.27
N VAL A 82 -10.07 -23.68 10.27
CA VAL A 82 -10.72 -24.30 11.43
C VAL A 82 -12.24 -24.18 11.40
N THR A 83 -12.80 -23.59 10.37
CA THR A 83 -14.25 -23.40 10.19
C THR A 83 -14.64 -23.61 8.74
N SER A 84 -15.85 -24.17 8.51
CA SER A 84 -16.44 -24.24 7.17
C SER A 84 -17.92 -23.90 7.22
N PRO A 85 -18.46 -23.22 6.21
CA PRO A 85 -19.89 -22.95 6.13
C PRO A 85 -20.65 -24.18 5.69
N ILE A 86 -21.79 -24.41 6.32
CA ILE A 86 -22.70 -25.48 5.93
C ILE A 86 -23.50 -25.08 4.69
N VAL A 87 -23.72 -26.03 3.79
CA VAL A 87 -24.55 -25.88 2.60
C VAL A 87 -25.98 -26.29 2.88
N ARG A 88 -26.15 -27.48 3.47
CA ARG A 88 -27.48 -28.02 3.85
C ARG A 88 -27.38 -29.27 4.73
N LEU A 89 -28.45 -29.56 5.45
CA LEU A 89 -28.70 -30.86 6.07
C LEU A 89 -29.22 -31.82 4.98
N ILE A 90 -28.64 -33.02 4.88
CA ILE A 90 -29.04 -34.02 3.89
C ILE A 90 -30.05 -35.00 4.47
N THR A 91 -29.83 -35.45 5.71
CA THR A 91 -30.77 -36.35 6.39
C THR A 91 -32.08 -35.63 6.68
N PRO A 92 -33.24 -36.09 6.16
CA PRO A 92 -34.52 -35.43 6.34
C PRO A 92 -35.08 -35.73 7.75
N THR A 93 -34.62 -34.97 8.75
CA THR A 93 -35.06 -35.13 10.13
C THR A 93 -35.28 -33.77 10.78
N GLN A 94 -36.28 -33.69 11.66
CA GLN A 94 -36.56 -32.48 12.47
C GLN A 94 -35.69 -32.42 13.75
N THR A 95 -35.09 -33.53 14.13
CA THR A 95 -34.29 -33.68 15.36
C THR A 95 -32.99 -34.40 15.07
N PRO A 96 -32.04 -33.74 14.35
CA PRO A 96 -30.75 -34.35 13.99
C PRO A 96 -29.97 -34.73 15.22
N GLY A 97 -29.51 -35.99 15.29
CA GLY A 97 -28.70 -36.53 16.41
C GLY A 97 -29.49 -37.09 17.59
N LYS A 98 -30.82 -36.96 17.63
CA LYS A 98 -31.63 -37.54 18.72
C LYS A 98 -31.48 -39.07 18.77
N GLY A 99 -31.37 -39.63 19.96
CA GLY A 99 -31.12 -41.03 20.16
C GLY A 99 -29.75 -41.55 19.72
N PHE A 100 -28.79 -40.65 19.62
CA PHE A 100 -27.44 -40.93 19.09
C PHE A 100 -27.44 -41.44 17.64
N MET A 101 -28.47 -41.08 16.87
CA MET A 101 -28.55 -41.42 15.44
C MET A 101 -27.61 -40.56 14.63
N SER A 102 -26.88 -41.19 13.69
CA SER A 102 -26.06 -40.44 12.75
C SER A 102 -26.91 -39.64 11.77
N PHE A 103 -26.40 -38.51 11.33
CA PHE A 103 -27.02 -37.64 10.32
C PHE A 103 -25.96 -37.12 9.35
N LYS A 104 -26.37 -36.78 8.14
CA LYS A 104 -25.49 -36.30 7.05
C LYS A 104 -25.76 -34.83 6.77
N ALA A 105 -24.68 -34.06 6.62
CA ALA A 105 -24.73 -32.68 6.18
C ALA A 105 -23.65 -32.40 5.14
N GLU A 106 -23.94 -31.45 4.26
CA GLU A 106 -23.04 -30.97 3.21
C GLU A 106 -22.38 -29.65 3.65
N PHE A 107 -21.05 -29.61 3.58
CA PHE A 107 -20.21 -28.44 3.84
C PHE A 107 -19.57 -27.97 2.54
N GLN A 108 -19.14 -26.70 2.51
CA GLN A 108 -18.48 -26.13 1.35
C GLN A 108 -17.09 -26.69 1.17
N ASP A 109 -16.34 -26.90 2.24
CA ASP A 109 -14.94 -27.25 2.22
C ASP A 109 -14.68 -28.67 2.78
N ASN A 110 -13.59 -29.28 2.31
CA ASN A 110 -13.05 -30.50 2.94
C ASN A 110 -12.11 -30.10 4.08
N TRP A 111 -12.66 -29.82 5.23
CA TRP A 111 -11.97 -29.09 6.30
C TRP A 111 -11.66 -29.94 7.55
N ILE A 112 -12.34 -31.06 7.73
CA ILE A 112 -12.23 -31.86 8.96
C ILE A 112 -12.06 -33.34 8.63
N PRO A 113 -11.07 -34.04 9.25
CA PRO A 113 -10.88 -35.47 9.03
C PRO A 113 -11.85 -36.34 9.83
N TYR A 114 -11.92 -37.62 9.46
CA TYR A 114 -12.57 -38.66 10.23
C TYR A 114 -12.09 -38.69 11.69
N GLN A 115 -13.01 -38.95 12.64
CA GLN A 115 -12.83 -39.00 14.09
C GLN A 115 -12.64 -37.62 14.77
N TYR A 116 -12.44 -36.54 14.07
CA TYR A 116 -12.41 -35.22 14.69
C TYR A 116 -13.82 -34.79 15.15
N SER A 117 -13.86 -33.84 16.07
CA SER A 117 -15.10 -33.24 16.50
C SER A 117 -15.30 -31.88 15.85
N ALA A 118 -16.58 -31.54 15.57
CA ALA A 118 -16.99 -30.22 15.18
C ALA A 118 -17.93 -29.61 16.20
N ILE A 119 -17.94 -28.28 16.25
CA ILE A 119 -18.77 -27.49 17.16
C ILE A 119 -19.86 -26.83 16.33
N THR A 120 -21.11 -26.92 16.79
CA THR A 120 -22.25 -26.25 16.15
C THR A 120 -22.12 -24.73 16.21
N PRO A 121 -22.75 -23.97 15.27
CA PRO A 121 -22.72 -22.51 15.25
C PRO A 121 -23.18 -21.83 16.54
N ASP A 122 -24.11 -22.45 17.27
CA ASP A 122 -24.58 -21.96 18.57
C ASP A 122 -23.66 -22.31 19.74
N GLY A 123 -22.58 -23.11 19.49
CA GLY A 123 -21.60 -23.54 20.48
C GLY A 123 -22.14 -24.53 21.53
N LYS A 124 -23.39 -25.00 21.41
CA LYS A 124 -24.02 -25.84 22.43
C LYS A 124 -23.70 -27.31 22.27
N HIS A 125 -23.50 -27.78 21.06
CA HIS A 125 -23.29 -29.21 20.79
C HIS A 125 -21.96 -29.44 20.09
N MET A 126 -21.35 -30.58 20.44
CA MET A 126 -20.21 -31.13 19.73
C MET A 126 -20.65 -32.40 18.99
N VAL A 127 -20.18 -32.55 17.77
CA VAL A 127 -20.43 -33.73 16.92
C VAL A 127 -19.10 -34.38 16.57
N ARG A 128 -19.11 -35.71 16.40
CA ARG A 128 -17.96 -36.47 15.89
C ARG A 128 -18.20 -36.81 14.43
N MET A 129 -17.19 -36.61 13.59
CA MET A 129 -17.20 -37.06 12.20
C MET A 129 -17.02 -38.58 12.14
N GLN A 130 -17.92 -39.26 11.46
CA GLN A 130 -17.89 -40.71 11.27
C GLN A 130 -17.32 -41.09 9.89
N THR A 131 -17.25 -40.15 8.97
CA THR A 131 -16.66 -40.34 7.64
C THR A 131 -15.74 -39.18 7.32
N ASP A 132 -14.78 -39.42 6.40
CA ASP A 132 -14.11 -38.34 5.68
C ASP A 132 -15.11 -37.66 4.73
N GLY A 133 -14.83 -36.44 4.31
CA GLY A 133 -15.68 -35.68 3.38
C GLY A 133 -15.76 -36.34 2.00
N GLU A 134 -16.95 -36.75 1.59
CA GLU A 134 -17.24 -37.26 0.24
C GLU A 134 -17.60 -36.09 -0.67
N GLN A 135 -16.83 -35.88 -1.74
CA GLN A 135 -17.09 -34.79 -2.69
C GLN A 135 -18.39 -35.02 -3.47
N THR A 136 -19.25 -34.02 -3.50
CA THR A 136 -20.47 -34.01 -4.29
C THR A 136 -20.21 -33.48 -5.72
N ALA A 137 -21.12 -33.78 -6.64
CA ALA A 137 -21.08 -33.19 -7.98
C ALA A 137 -21.22 -31.66 -8.01
N SER A 138 -21.75 -31.06 -6.96
CA SER A 138 -21.87 -29.62 -6.75
C SER A 138 -20.63 -28.95 -6.19
N GLY A 139 -19.56 -29.73 -5.87
CA GLY A 139 -18.32 -29.23 -5.31
C GLY A 139 -18.26 -29.16 -3.79
N GLY A 140 -19.37 -29.45 -3.08
CA GLY A 140 -19.40 -29.56 -1.64
C GLY A 140 -18.93 -30.93 -1.11
N TYR A 141 -18.87 -31.08 0.20
CA TYR A 141 -18.42 -32.30 0.86
C TYR A 141 -19.44 -32.78 1.88
N ILE A 142 -19.85 -34.04 1.75
CA ILE A 142 -20.81 -34.68 2.67
C ILE A 142 -20.06 -35.39 3.79
N TYR A 143 -20.49 -35.09 5.01
CA TYR A 143 -19.99 -35.74 6.22
C TYR A 143 -21.14 -36.45 6.94
N GLU A 144 -20.87 -37.63 7.48
CA GLU A 144 -21.74 -38.28 8.44
C GLU A 144 -21.26 -37.98 9.84
N MET A 145 -22.17 -37.57 10.71
CA MET A 145 -21.89 -37.03 12.03
C MET A 145 -22.78 -37.67 13.11
N ILE A 146 -22.26 -37.73 14.33
CA ILE A 146 -23.03 -38.17 15.53
C ILE A 146 -22.79 -37.17 16.67
N ILE A 147 -23.82 -36.90 17.46
CA ILE A 147 -23.67 -36.01 18.64
C ILE A 147 -22.78 -36.68 19.69
N LEU A 148 -21.86 -35.92 20.26
CA LEU A 148 -21.05 -36.26 21.42
C LEU A 148 -21.76 -35.75 22.68
N GLY A 149 -22.78 -36.48 23.12
CA GLY A 149 -23.52 -36.14 24.31
C GLY A 149 -23.84 -37.40 25.12
N GLY A 150 -24.32 -37.25 26.34
CA GLY A 150 -24.74 -38.35 27.21
C GLY A 150 -26.27 -38.50 27.31
N ASN A 151 -27.04 -37.58 26.75
CA ASN A 151 -28.49 -37.57 26.83
C ASN A 151 -29.10 -38.01 25.48
N PRO A 152 -29.90 -39.11 25.44
CA PRO A 152 -30.51 -39.57 24.19
C PRO A 152 -31.61 -38.65 23.66
N ASP A 153 -32.13 -37.74 24.46
CA ASP A 153 -33.14 -36.77 24.04
C ASP A 153 -32.50 -35.49 23.43
N GLU A 154 -31.18 -35.37 23.47
CA GLU A 154 -30.43 -34.26 22.92
C GLU A 154 -30.46 -34.29 21.38
N PHE A 155 -30.71 -33.14 20.77
CA PHE A 155 -30.71 -32.97 19.32
C PHE A 155 -30.21 -31.58 18.95
N ILE A 156 -29.75 -31.40 17.72
CA ILE A 156 -29.27 -30.11 17.20
C ILE A 156 -30.43 -29.36 16.57
N ASP A 157 -30.61 -28.12 16.95
CA ASP A 157 -31.63 -27.24 16.37
C ASP A 157 -31.38 -27.03 14.85
N LEU A 158 -32.47 -27.08 14.06
CA LEU A 158 -32.41 -26.88 12.60
C LEU A 158 -31.81 -25.53 12.20
N SER A 159 -31.93 -24.53 13.07
CA SER A 159 -31.29 -23.23 12.84
C SER A 159 -29.77 -23.31 12.63
N ASN A 160 -29.09 -24.30 13.17
CA ASN A 160 -27.65 -24.53 12.98
C ASN A 160 -27.31 -25.05 11.58
N PHE A 161 -28.28 -25.55 10.83
CA PHE A 161 -28.12 -26.08 9.48
C PHE A 161 -28.55 -25.09 8.38
N GLU A 162 -28.85 -23.85 8.72
CA GLU A 162 -29.11 -22.81 7.74
C GLU A 162 -27.87 -22.54 6.90
N ARG A 163 -28.08 -22.42 5.58
CA ARG A 163 -26.99 -22.22 4.61
C ARG A 163 -26.11 -21.04 4.98
N GLY A 164 -24.80 -21.26 4.96
CA GLY A 164 -23.79 -20.23 5.22
C GLY A 164 -23.41 -20.06 6.70
N LYS A 165 -24.03 -20.77 7.64
CA LYS A 165 -23.58 -20.80 9.03
C LYS A 165 -22.28 -21.59 9.17
N TYR A 166 -21.33 -21.03 9.91
CA TYR A 166 -20.01 -21.63 10.11
C TYR A 166 -20.01 -22.60 11.28
N TRP A 167 -19.49 -23.80 11.01
CA TRP A 167 -19.18 -24.81 12.03
C TRP A 167 -17.69 -24.75 12.33
N GLY A 168 -17.31 -24.96 13.61
CA GLY A 168 -15.91 -24.89 14.04
C GLY A 168 -15.32 -26.30 14.26
N MET A 169 -14.01 -26.45 13.98
CA MET A 169 -13.27 -27.66 14.30
C MET A 169 -13.02 -27.70 15.81
N GLY A 170 -13.40 -28.81 16.45
CA GLY A 170 -13.08 -29.10 17.85
C GLY A 170 -11.80 -29.88 17.99
N ALA A 171 -11.55 -30.36 19.22
CA ALA A 171 -10.46 -31.28 19.47
C ALA A 171 -10.77 -32.68 18.89
N PRO A 172 -9.77 -33.48 18.52
CA PRO A 172 -10.00 -34.87 18.15
C PRO A 172 -10.62 -35.64 19.35
N THR A 173 -11.52 -36.55 19.02
CA THR A 173 -12.10 -37.42 20.09
C THR A 173 -11.06 -38.36 20.65
N ILE A 174 -11.22 -38.73 21.90
CA ILE A 174 -10.42 -39.77 22.53
C ILE A 174 -10.61 -41.06 21.71
N ALA A 175 -9.50 -41.69 21.35
CA ALA A 175 -9.51 -42.91 20.57
C ALA A 175 -10.02 -44.08 21.43
N GLY A 176 -10.85 -44.92 20.82
CA GLY A 176 -11.25 -46.19 21.43
C GLY A 176 -10.10 -47.21 21.47
N GLU A 177 -10.25 -48.23 22.26
CA GLU A 177 -9.35 -49.40 22.28
C GLU A 177 -9.27 -49.98 20.84
N LEU A 178 -8.07 -50.28 20.35
CA LEU A 178 -7.79 -50.75 19.00
C LEU A 178 -8.00 -49.70 17.85
N SER A 179 -8.17 -48.41 18.12
CA SER A 179 -8.27 -47.42 17.08
C SER A 179 -6.90 -47.09 16.49
N THR A 180 -6.87 -46.84 15.18
CA THR A 180 -5.64 -46.50 14.44
C THR A 180 -5.26 -45.03 14.46
N GLY A 181 -6.01 -44.20 15.17
CA GLY A 181 -5.84 -42.75 15.18
C GLY A 181 -6.42 -42.05 13.93
N SER A 182 -6.57 -40.74 14.01
CA SER A 182 -7.08 -39.91 12.91
C SER A 182 -5.97 -39.31 12.07
N ARG A 183 -6.28 -38.99 10.81
CA ARG A 183 -5.37 -38.28 9.91
C ARG A 183 -5.18 -36.83 10.36
N SER A 184 -4.01 -36.28 10.11
CA SER A 184 -3.78 -34.84 10.28
C SER A 184 -4.27 -34.06 9.05
N THR A 185 -4.75 -32.84 9.28
CA THR A 185 -5.01 -31.89 8.20
C THR A 185 -3.69 -31.26 7.73
N ALA A 186 -3.55 -31.09 6.42
CA ALA A 186 -2.43 -30.36 5.82
C ALA A 186 -2.99 -29.41 4.76
N GLU A 187 -2.58 -28.17 4.83
CA GLU A 187 -2.95 -27.14 3.86
C GLU A 187 -1.70 -26.69 3.11
N SER A 188 -1.88 -26.38 1.84
CA SER A 188 -0.82 -25.80 1.02
C SER A 188 -0.76 -24.29 1.19
N TRP A 189 0.38 -23.69 0.85
CA TRP A 189 0.53 -22.25 0.78
C TRP A 189 -0.19 -21.69 -0.45
N SER A 190 -0.60 -20.43 -0.37
CA SER A 190 -1.04 -19.61 -1.50
C SER A 190 0.15 -18.88 -2.10
N GLU A 191 0.11 -18.62 -3.41
CA GLU A 191 1.10 -17.80 -4.11
C GLU A 191 0.47 -16.48 -4.53
N MET A 192 1.14 -15.39 -4.19
CA MET A 192 0.83 -14.06 -4.71
C MET A 192 1.85 -13.69 -5.77
N THR A 193 1.39 -13.00 -6.80
CA THR A 193 2.24 -12.55 -7.92
C THR A 193 2.09 -11.05 -8.13
N ASN A 194 3.18 -10.40 -8.44
CA ASN A 194 3.21 -9.01 -8.90
C ASN A 194 4.29 -8.86 -9.97
N GLN A 195 4.42 -7.67 -10.56
CA GLN A 195 5.46 -7.38 -11.55
C GLN A 195 6.00 -5.97 -11.35
N PHE A 196 7.18 -5.69 -11.88
CA PHE A 196 7.72 -4.34 -11.96
C PHE A 196 7.52 -3.78 -13.37
N GLY A 197 7.42 -2.46 -13.45
CA GLY A 197 7.35 -1.72 -14.70
C GLY A 197 8.67 -1.07 -15.07
N PHE A 198 8.80 -0.68 -16.33
CA PHE A 198 9.92 0.13 -16.82
C PHE A 198 9.45 1.54 -17.11
N HIS A 199 10.10 2.51 -16.49
CA HIS A 199 9.84 3.92 -16.70
C HIS A 199 11.00 4.55 -17.46
N ARG A 200 10.70 5.21 -18.57
CA ARG A 200 11.67 5.92 -19.42
C ARG A 200 11.31 7.39 -19.47
N PHE A 201 12.30 8.21 -19.26
CA PHE A 201 12.18 9.66 -19.35
C PHE A 201 13.30 10.19 -20.21
N SER A 202 12.97 11.12 -21.09
CA SER A 202 13.92 11.78 -21.98
C SER A 202 13.79 13.29 -21.88
N LYS A 203 14.91 13.99 -21.92
CA LYS A 203 14.94 15.45 -22.00
C LYS A 203 16.03 15.89 -22.98
N ILE A 204 15.63 16.70 -23.95
CA ILE A 204 16.53 17.28 -24.97
C ILE A 204 16.78 18.74 -24.64
N ILE A 205 18.06 19.12 -24.61
CA ILE A 205 18.51 20.49 -24.32
C ILE A 205 19.35 20.97 -25.49
N THR A 206 19.06 22.15 -26.02
CA THR A 206 19.84 22.78 -27.10
C THR A 206 21.09 23.49 -26.54
N GLY A 207 22.14 23.64 -27.35
CA GLY A 207 23.40 24.25 -26.94
C GLY A 207 23.30 25.67 -26.44
N ASN A 208 22.39 26.44 -27.03
CA ASN A 208 22.16 27.82 -26.60
C ASN A 208 21.65 27.87 -25.13
N ILE A 209 20.73 26.96 -24.76
CA ILE A 209 20.16 26.92 -23.41
C ILE A 209 21.20 26.51 -22.36
N ALA A 210 22.14 25.64 -22.73
CA ALA A 210 23.16 25.15 -21.81
C ALA A 210 24.00 26.27 -21.17
N ASN A 211 24.17 27.38 -21.88
CA ASN A 211 24.99 28.53 -21.48
C ASN A 211 24.18 29.71 -20.92
N ILE A 212 22.85 29.61 -20.87
CA ILE A 212 22.01 30.70 -20.35
C ILE A 212 22.16 30.81 -18.84
N VAL A 213 22.46 32.01 -18.39
CA VAL A 213 22.47 32.37 -16.97
C VAL A 213 21.07 32.77 -16.53
N THR A 214 20.62 32.27 -15.41
CA THR A 214 19.33 32.68 -14.83
C THR A 214 19.43 34.06 -14.21
N GLU A 215 18.34 34.82 -14.23
CA GLU A 215 18.27 36.11 -13.54
C GLU A 215 18.13 35.96 -12.02
N PHE A 216 17.91 34.73 -11.52
CA PHE A 216 17.74 34.42 -10.12
C PHE A 216 18.76 33.36 -9.65
N GLU A 217 19.09 33.41 -8.38
CA GLU A 217 19.94 32.42 -7.73
C GLU A 217 19.13 31.18 -7.31
N LEU A 218 19.68 30.01 -7.54
CA LEU A 218 19.15 28.73 -7.11
C LEU A 218 19.92 28.27 -5.87
N ASP A 219 19.21 27.98 -4.81
CA ASP A 219 19.76 27.32 -3.66
C ASP A 219 19.68 25.82 -3.85
N TYR A 220 20.82 25.12 -3.81
CA TYR A 220 20.90 23.67 -3.83
C TYR A 220 20.76 23.09 -2.42
N ASP A 221 20.45 21.77 -2.34
CA ASP A 221 20.24 21.10 -1.06
C ASP A 221 21.53 20.97 -0.23
N ASP A 222 22.70 21.08 -0.87
CA ASP A 222 24.04 21.11 -0.24
C ASP A 222 24.43 22.51 0.26
N GLY A 223 23.55 23.50 0.12
CA GLY A 223 23.81 24.91 0.49
C GLY A 223 24.58 25.71 -0.55
N SER A 224 24.97 25.11 -1.68
CA SER A 224 25.59 25.83 -2.79
C SER A 224 24.56 26.66 -3.56
N LYS A 225 25.04 27.68 -4.29
CA LYS A 225 24.21 28.53 -5.13
C LYS A 225 24.59 28.39 -6.60
N GLY A 226 23.59 28.31 -7.45
CA GLY A 226 23.76 28.23 -8.89
C GLY A 226 22.97 29.28 -9.63
N THR A 227 23.52 29.76 -10.72
CA THR A 227 22.91 30.78 -11.60
C THR A 227 22.65 30.26 -13.01
N LEU A 228 22.97 28.99 -13.30
CA LEU A 228 22.78 28.38 -14.61
C LEU A 228 21.38 27.80 -14.76
N TRP A 229 20.73 28.03 -15.87
CA TRP A 229 19.39 27.53 -16.18
C TRP A 229 19.32 25.99 -16.26
N MET A 230 20.34 25.37 -16.79
CA MET A 230 20.37 23.94 -17.04
C MET A 230 20.24 23.09 -15.78
N PRO A 231 20.97 23.36 -14.66
CA PRO A 231 20.73 22.69 -13.39
C PRO A 231 19.32 22.84 -12.85
N TYR A 232 18.70 23.99 -13.03
CA TYR A 232 17.31 24.23 -12.65
C TYR A 232 16.33 23.31 -13.40
N GLU A 233 16.48 23.23 -14.73
CA GLU A 233 15.67 22.38 -15.58
C GLU A 233 15.83 20.90 -15.24
N MET A 234 17.06 20.46 -14.92
CA MET A 234 17.32 19.09 -14.52
C MET A 234 16.71 18.78 -13.16
N ARG A 235 16.76 19.71 -12.23
CA ARG A 235 16.10 19.56 -10.93
C ARG A 235 14.59 19.44 -11.07
N GLN A 236 13.97 20.25 -11.91
CA GLN A 236 12.54 20.11 -12.21
C GLN A 236 12.22 18.76 -12.85
N PHE A 237 13.03 18.31 -13.79
CA PHE A 237 12.87 17.03 -14.45
C PHE A 237 12.95 15.88 -13.44
N GLU A 238 13.96 15.87 -12.55
CA GLU A 238 14.12 14.84 -11.53
C GLU A 238 12.98 14.87 -10.50
N PHE A 239 12.54 16.05 -10.09
CA PHE A 239 11.40 16.19 -9.20
C PHE A 239 10.11 15.64 -9.82
N MET A 240 9.82 15.98 -11.08
CA MET A 240 8.65 15.45 -11.80
C MET A 240 8.72 13.95 -11.99
N ARG A 241 9.90 13.42 -12.31
CA ARG A 241 10.12 11.98 -12.41
C ARG A 241 9.82 11.27 -11.09
N ARG A 242 10.39 11.73 -9.98
CA ARG A 242 10.14 11.16 -8.64
C ARG A 242 8.67 11.21 -8.27
N ARG A 243 8.00 12.31 -8.57
CA ARG A 243 6.56 12.46 -8.31
C ARG A 243 5.71 11.46 -9.07
N LEU A 244 6.00 11.25 -10.36
CA LEU A 244 5.27 10.29 -11.18
C LEU A 244 5.53 8.85 -10.73
N LEU A 245 6.76 8.52 -10.35
CA LEU A 245 7.11 7.21 -9.82
C LEU A 245 6.43 6.95 -8.46
N GLU A 246 6.40 7.93 -7.58
CA GLU A 246 5.69 7.81 -6.30
C GLU A 246 4.20 7.59 -6.50
N GLU A 247 3.56 8.32 -7.43
CA GLU A 247 2.14 8.14 -7.75
C GLU A 247 1.85 6.75 -8.31
N ASP A 248 2.76 6.20 -9.12
CA ASP A 248 2.64 4.84 -9.64
C ASP A 248 2.75 3.79 -8.53
N LEU A 249 3.67 3.94 -7.58
CA LEU A 249 3.77 3.03 -6.42
C LEU A 249 2.51 3.01 -5.55
N TRP A 250 1.80 4.12 -5.42
CA TRP A 250 0.56 4.18 -4.65
C TRP A 250 -0.64 3.61 -5.41
N PHE A 251 -0.81 3.96 -6.69
CA PHE A 251 -2.08 3.82 -7.41
C PHE A 251 -2.04 2.95 -8.66
N SER A 252 -0.90 2.36 -8.99
CA SER A 252 -0.79 1.50 -10.16
C SER A 252 -1.68 0.27 -10.04
N ALA A 253 -2.27 -0.13 -11.16
CA ALA A 253 -3.05 -1.36 -11.27
C ALA A 253 -2.27 -2.44 -12.03
N TYR A 254 -2.38 -3.67 -11.55
CA TYR A 254 -1.81 -4.84 -12.22
C TYR A 254 -2.46 -5.07 -13.57
N ASN A 255 -1.67 -5.29 -14.62
CA ASN A 255 -2.18 -5.30 -15.99
C ASN A 255 -2.02 -6.63 -16.75
N ARG A 256 -1.73 -7.73 -16.06
CA ARG A 256 -1.85 -9.08 -16.64
C ARG A 256 -3.23 -9.67 -16.37
N ASP A 257 -3.79 -10.35 -17.35
CA ASP A 257 -5.02 -11.10 -17.18
C ASP A 257 -4.78 -12.43 -16.43
N ILE A 258 -5.85 -13.20 -16.21
CA ILE A 258 -5.80 -14.49 -15.53
C ILE A 258 -4.92 -15.52 -16.28
N ASN A 259 -4.70 -15.34 -17.58
CA ASN A 259 -3.85 -16.19 -18.41
C ASN A 259 -2.39 -15.70 -18.44
N GLY A 260 -2.07 -14.64 -17.72
CA GLY A 260 -0.74 -14.03 -17.69
C GLY A 260 -0.41 -13.16 -18.90
N VAL A 261 -1.39 -12.81 -19.73
CA VAL A 261 -1.19 -12.00 -20.94
C VAL A 261 -1.32 -10.52 -20.63
N ILE A 262 -0.41 -9.71 -21.17
CA ILE A 262 -0.47 -8.23 -21.09
C ILE A 262 -1.08 -7.72 -22.39
N HIS A 263 -2.28 -7.12 -22.31
CA HIS A 263 -2.99 -6.57 -23.47
C HIS A 263 -2.52 -5.17 -23.86
N ASN A 264 -1.91 -4.45 -22.93
CA ASN A 264 -1.34 -3.11 -23.19
C ASN A 264 0.00 -3.27 -23.93
N GLN A 265 0.05 -2.82 -25.17
CA GLN A 265 1.22 -2.91 -26.04
C GLN A 265 1.66 -1.53 -26.52
N GLU A 266 2.95 -1.37 -26.73
CA GLU A 266 3.50 -0.17 -27.33
C GLU A 266 3.12 -0.10 -28.82
N LYS A 267 2.62 1.08 -29.23
CA LYS A 267 2.06 1.28 -30.59
C LYS A 267 3.06 1.01 -31.72
N HIS A 268 4.33 1.31 -31.51
CA HIS A 268 5.36 1.21 -32.56
C HIS A 268 6.05 -0.15 -32.61
N SER A 269 6.28 -0.76 -31.46
CA SER A 269 7.02 -2.02 -31.34
C SER A 269 6.13 -3.24 -31.13
N ASN A 270 4.85 -3.05 -30.84
CA ASN A 270 3.89 -4.08 -30.42
C ASN A 270 4.37 -4.94 -29.24
N LYS A 271 5.32 -4.42 -28.44
CA LYS A 271 5.81 -5.11 -27.27
C LYS A 271 4.89 -4.83 -26.06
N PRO A 272 4.67 -5.83 -25.19
CA PRO A 272 3.86 -5.64 -24.00
C PRO A 272 4.50 -4.65 -23.05
N ILE A 273 3.67 -3.81 -22.44
CA ILE A 273 4.08 -2.81 -21.41
C ILE A 273 3.68 -3.39 -20.05
N PRO A 274 4.61 -3.96 -19.28
CA PRO A 274 4.32 -4.49 -17.95
C PRO A 274 4.06 -3.34 -16.98
N ARG A 275 3.03 -3.49 -16.14
CA ARG A 275 2.71 -2.56 -15.06
C ARG A 275 2.28 -3.34 -13.82
N GLY A 276 3.00 -3.16 -12.73
CA GLY A 276 2.74 -3.85 -11.45
C GLY A 276 1.61 -3.22 -10.65
N ALA A 277 1.10 -3.97 -9.67
CA ALA A 277 0.19 -3.46 -8.67
C ALA A 277 0.89 -2.48 -7.75
N GLY A 278 0.29 -1.34 -7.48
CA GLY A 278 0.66 -0.41 -6.42
C GLY A 278 0.07 -0.82 -5.08
N VAL A 279 0.35 -0.05 -4.03
CA VAL A 279 -0.14 -0.32 -2.66
C VAL A 279 -1.66 -0.50 -2.62
N ARG A 280 -2.41 0.38 -3.30
CA ARG A 280 -3.88 0.31 -3.33
C ARG A 280 -4.39 -1.01 -3.90
N ASP A 281 -3.86 -1.40 -5.04
CA ASP A 281 -4.29 -2.62 -5.76
C ASP A 281 -3.90 -3.90 -4.98
N ILE A 282 -2.71 -3.90 -4.35
CA ILE A 282 -2.29 -4.98 -3.47
C ILE A 282 -3.25 -5.13 -2.29
N LEU A 283 -3.61 -4.04 -1.61
CA LEU A 283 -4.49 -4.10 -0.45
C LEU A 283 -5.94 -4.48 -0.82
N ILE A 284 -6.41 -4.13 -2.02
CA ILE A 284 -7.67 -4.64 -2.57
C ILE A 284 -7.60 -6.16 -2.73
N ALA A 285 -6.51 -6.70 -3.29
CA ALA A 285 -6.32 -8.14 -3.47
C ALA A 285 -6.27 -8.91 -2.15
N PHE A 286 -5.75 -8.30 -1.06
CA PHE A 286 -5.78 -8.86 0.29
C PHE A 286 -7.13 -8.68 1.02
N GLY A 287 -8.11 -7.99 0.41
CA GLY A 287 -9.39 -7.68 1.04
C GLY A 287 -9.32 -6.66 2.18
N ASN A 288 -8.25 -5.87 2.23
CA ASN A 288 -8.02 -4.82 3.22
C ASN A 288 -8.23 -3.42 2.64
N TYR A 289 -9.28 -3.28 1.87
CA TYR A 289 -9.76 -2.03 1.30
C TYR A 289 -11.15 -1.70 1.84
N PHE A 290 -11.36 -0.45 2.23
CA PHE A 290 -12.62 0.02 2.78
C PHE A 290 -12.96 1.42 2.26
N GLU A 291 -14.22 1.62 1.93
CA GLU A 291 -14.76 2.92 1.55
C GLU A 291 -15.59 3.49 2.70
N TYR A 292 -15.40 4.76 3.03
CA TYR A 292 -16.11 5.40 4.14
C TYR A 292 -16.63 6.79 3.76
N SER A 293 -17.79 7.15 4.28
CA SER A 293 -18.34 8.52 4.17
C SER A 293 -17.91 9.37 5.36
N PHE A 294 -17.80 8.75 6.54
CA PHE A 294 -17.41 9.39 7.80
C PHE A 294 -16.44 8.50 8.58
N MET A 295 -15.33 9.06 9.05
CA MET A 295 -14.41 8.34 9.91
C MET A 295 -14.85 8.52 11.36
N THR A 296 -15.05 7.41 12.06
CA THR A 296 -15.36 7.37 13.49
C THR A 296 -14.24 6.64 14.24
N ILE A 297 -14.23 6.77 15.56
CA ILE A 297 -13.23 6.09 16.40
C ILE A 297 -13.42 4.57 16.36
N GLU A 298 -14.68 4.12 16.34
CA GLU A 298 -15.02 2.69 16.26
C GLU A 298 -14.49 2.09 14.95
N LEU A 299 -14.54 2.85 13.85
CA LEU A 299 -13.98 2.41 12.57
C LEU A 299 -12.46 2.32 12.62
N ILE A 300 -11.79 3.30 13.23
CA ILE A 300 -10.34 3.26 13.45
C ILE A 300 -9.96 2.06 14.32
N ASP A 301 -10.70 1.84 15.40
CA ASP A 301 -10.49 0.71 16.31
C ASP A 301 -10.71 -0.64 15.59
N MET A 302 -11.75 -0.75 14.78
CA MET A 302 -12.01 -1.94 13.95
C MET A 302 -10.84 -2.20 12.97
N ILE A 303 -10.35 -1.16 12.29
CA ILE A 303 -9.21 -1.30 11.36
C ILE A 303 -7.96 -1.76 12.12
N LEU A 304 -7.64 -1.12 13.23
CA LEU A 304 -6.46 -1.45 14.03
C LEU A 304 -6.59 -2.85 14.66
N SER A 305 -7.74 -3.19 15.20
CA SER A 305 -8.02 -4.53 15.74
C SER A 305 -7.84 -5.60 14.67
N ARG A 306 -8.35 -5.40 13.45
CA ARG A 306 -8.17 -6.33 12.33
C ARG A 306 -6.70 -6.48 11.93
N ILE A 307 -5.93 -5.39 11.89
CA ILE A 307 -4.49 -5.42 11.62
C ILE A 307 -3.75 -6.26 12.67
N PHE A 308 -4.16 -6.16 13.95
CA PHE A 308 -3.48 -6.85 15.05
C PHE A 308 -3.97 -8.27 15.25
N GLU A 309 -5.22 -8.60 14.93
CA GLU A 309 -5.80 -9.93 15.08
C GLU A 309 -5.05 -11.01 14.30
N VAL A 310 -4.53 -10.66 13.14
CA VAL A 310 -3.83 -11.60 12.24
C VAL A 310 -2.46 -12.02 12.79
N ARG A 311 -1.86 -11.24 13.69
CA ARG A 311 -0.51 -11.48 14.23
C ARG A 311 -0.55 -11.77 15.73
N ASN A 312 -0.79 -13.01 16.10
CA ASN A 312 -0.69 -13.47 17.51
C ASN A 312 0.74 -13.78 17.98
N ASP A 313 1.72 -13.80 17.08
CA ASP A 313 3.09 -14.27 17.29
C ASP A 313 4.11 -13.18 17.63
N ILE A 314 3.70 -11.90 17.56
CA ILE A 314 4.61 -10.78 17.80
C ILE A 314 4.12 -9.97 19.00
N ASP A 315 5.06 -9.64 19.88
CA ASP A 315 4.82 -8.71 20.98
C ASP A 315 4.28 -7.37 20.42
N LEU A 316 3.06 -7.04 20.79
CA LEU A 316 2.31 -5.87 20.30
C LEU A 316 3.02 -4.54 20.61
N SER A 317 3.88 -4.53 21.64
CA SER A 317 4.65 -3.35 22.05
C SER A 317 5.67 -2.89 20.99
N ASN A 318 6.09 -3.78 20.10
CA ASN A 318 7.10 -3.49 19.06
C ASN A 318 6.50 -3.19 17.67
N LYS A 319 5.17 -3.12 17.55
CA LYS A 319 4.52 -2.83 16.26
C LYS A 319 4.38 -1.32 16.04
N ASN A 320 5.04 -0.85 15.01
CA ASN A 320 4.90 0.51 14.53
C ASN A 320 4.13 0.49 13.21
N ILE A 321 2.89 0.99 13.26
CA ILE A 321 2.08 1.23 12.08
C ILE A 321 2.22 2.70 11.70
N VAL A 322 2.43 2.95 10.42
CA VAL A 322 2.46 4.31 9.89
C VAL A 322 1.17 4.58 9.14
N LEU A 323 0.43 5.56 9.60
CA LEU A 323 -0.73 6.10 8.89
C LEU A 323 -0.28 7.17 7.91
N TYR A 324 -0.36 6.86 6.63
CA TYR A 324 -0.15 7.81 5.54
C TYR A 324 -1.47 8.44 5.14
N THR A 325 -1.56 9.76 5.17
CA THR A 325 -2.79 10.48 4.84
C THR A 325 -2.47 11.91 4.37
N GLY A 326 -3.44 12.60 3.77
CA GLY A 326 -3.31 14.02 3.48
C GLY A 326 -3.63 14.89 4.70
N LYS A 327 -3.56 16.20 4.55
CA LYS A 327 -3.87 17.18 5.61
C LYS A 327 -5.32 17.06 6.11
N GLY A 328 -6.26 16.81 5.19
CA GLY A 328 -7.67 16.60 5.52
C GLY A 328 -7.87 15.37 6.40
N GLY A 329 -7.30 14.23 6.01
CA GLY A 329 -7.37 12.98 6.77
C GLY A 329 -6.64 13.07 8.11
N SER A 330 -5.47 13.71 8.17
CA SER A 330 -4.77 13.94 9.43
C SER A 330 -5.61 14.78 10.42
N LYS A 331 -6.27 15.84 9.93
CA LYS A 331 -7.19 16.65 10.74
C LYS A 331 -8.37 15.83 11.25
N MET A 332 -8.98 15.01 10.38
CA MET A 332 -10.12 14.15 10.72
C MET A 332 -9.70 13.10 11.76
N PHE A 333 -8.59 12.42 11.56
CA PHE A 333 -8.04 11.44 12.50
C PHE A 333 -7.79 12.05 13.88
N GLN A 334 -7.16 13.24 13.93
CA GLN A 334 -6.93 13.97 15.20
C GLN A 334 -8.24 14.38 15.87
N GLN A 335 -9.26 14.79 15.12
CA GLN A 335 -10.57 15.13 15.66
C GLN A 335 -11.26 13.92 16.28
N CYS A 336 -11.23 12.76 15.63
CA CYS A 336 -11.79 11.53 16.17
C CYS A 336 -11.13 11.17 17.51
N ILE A 337 -9.79 11.16 17.56
CA ILE A 337 -9.04 10.83 18.79
C ILE A 337 -9.26 11.89 19.91
N LYS A 338 -9.33 13.17 19.55
CA LYS A 338 -9.54 14.24 20.51
C LYS A 338 -10.90 14.16 21.18
N ASN A 339 -11.93 13.80 20.42
CA ASN A 339 -13.28 13.65 20.96
C ASN A 339 -13.36 12.50 21.97
N GLU A 340 -12.66 11.38 21.71
CA GLU A 340 -12.58 10.27 22.66
C GLU A 340 -11.66 10.52 23.86
N ALA A 341 -10.55 11.21 23.66
CA ALA A 341 -9.63 11.52 24.77
C ALA A 341 -10.28 12.39 25.85
N ILE A 342 -11.40 13.06 25.53
CA ILE A 342 -12.22 13.80 26.47
C ILE A 342 -13.23 12.88 27.20
N GLY A 343 -13.60 11.74 26.57
CA GLY A 343 -14.64 10.84 27.07
C GLY A 343 -14.17 9.52 27.71
N ASN A 344 -13.35 8.71 27.07
CA ASN A 344 -13.12 7.30 27.46
C ASN A 344 -11.69 6.76 27.37
N GLY A 345 -10.69 7.54 26.99
CA GLY A 345 -9.26 7.13 27.12
C GLY A 345 -8.75 5.96 26.28
N TYR A 346 -9.33 5.68 25.12
CA TYR A 346 -8.88 4.59 24.23
C TYR A 346 -7.48 4.77 23.64
N PHE A 347 -6.99 5.99 23.51
CA PHE A 347 -5.66 6.30 22.97
C PHE A 347 -4.82 7.11 23.93
N ASP A 348 -3.69 6.57 24.32
CA ASP A 348 -2.68 7.29 25.09
C ASP A 348 -1.88 8.22 24.18
N LYS A 349 -1.71 9.46 24.56
CA LYS A 349 -0.99 10.47 23.79
C LYS A 349 0.49 10.40 24.10
N LEU A 350 1.26 9.73 23.24
CA LEU A 350 2.72 9.75 23.28
C LEU A 350 3.22 11.16 22.91
N GLY A 351 3.57 11.97 23.85
CA GLY A 351 4.07 13.32 23.61
C GLY A 351 3.56 14.37 24.60
N SER A 352 2.56 14.03 25.43
CA SER A 352 2.12 14.92 26.49
C SER A 352 3.18 15.10 27.59
N GLU A 353 4.06 14.12 27.79
CA GLU A 353 5.14 14.18 28.78
C GLU A 353 6.23 15.20 28.40
N GLU A 354 6.55 15.33 27.10
CA GLU A 354 7.53 16.34 26.65
C GLU A 354 7.02 17.78 26.81
N ILE A 355 5.71 17.97 26.71
CA ILE A 355 5.09 19.31 26.88
C ILE A 355 5.00 19.69 28.36
N GLN A 356 4.78 18.72 29.24
CA GLN A 356 4.74 18.99 30.71
C GLN A 356 6.13 19.27 31.29
N SER A 357 7.19 18.65 30.77
CA SER A 357 8.56 18.85 31.28
C SER A 357 9.17 20.20 30.93
N ARG A 358 8.63 20.93 29.95
CA ARG A 358 9.16 22.22 29.50
C ARG A 358 8.46 23.46 30.05
N GLY A 359 7.53 23.29 30.98
CA GLY A 359 6.88 24.44 31.65
C GLY A 359 6.14 25.40 30.72
N GLY A 360 5.76 24.95 29.52
CA GLY A 360 5.05 25.75 28.55
C GLY A 360 3.54 25.68 28.72
N ILE A 361 2.88 26.81 28.57
CA ILE A 361 1.42 26.94 28.54
C ILE A 361 0.87 26.03 27.46
N LEU A 362 -0.05 25.13 27.81
CA LEU A 362 -0.79 24.27 26.87
C LEU A 362 -1.47 25.15 25.80
N SER A 363 -0.85 25.28 24.65
CA SER A 363 -1.46 25.93 23.50
C SER A 363 -2.59 25.00 22.97
N TYR A 364 -3.79 25.55 22.85
CA TYR A 364 -4.91 24.93 22.16
C TYR A 364 -4.49 24.64 20.71
N GLY A 365 -4.10 23.40 20.42
CA GLY A 365 -3.65 23.01 19.08
C GLY A 365 -2.45 22.07 19.05
N ALA A 366 -2.15 21.38 20.17
CA ALA A 366 -1.09 20.37 20.16
C ALA A 366 -1.29 19.35 19.03
N TYR A 367 -0.33 19.29 18.12
CA TYR A 367 -0.28 18.32 17.04
C TYR A 367 0.45 17.08 17.54
N PHE A 368 -0.25 15.94 17.52
CA PHE A 368 0.31 14.67 17.94
C PHE A 368 0.68 13.84 16.72
N ASN A 369 1.92 13.42 16.62
CA ASN A 369 2.43 12.60 15.51
C ASN A 369 2.32 11.10 15.80
N GLN A 370 2.20 10.71 17.07
CA GLN A 370 2.17 9.32 17.51
C GLN A 370 1.03 9.08 18.49
N TYR A 371 0.36 7.94 18.33
CA TYR A 371 -0.73 7.50 19.17
C TYR A 371 -0.49 6.06 19.58
N LYS A 372 -0.72 5.76 20.86
CA LYS A 372 -0.65 4.40 21.40
C LYS A 372 -2.05 3.85 21.51
N HIS A 373 -2.28 2.74 20.83
CA HIS A 373 -3.54 2.02 20.89
C HIS A 373 -3.61 1.18 22.19
N TYR A 374 -4.82 0.86 22.68
CA TYR A 374 -5.00 0.04 23.91
C TYR A 374 -4.32 -1.33 23.81
N SER A 375 -4.16 -1.89 22.61
CA SER A 375 -3.39 -3.11 22.36
C SER A 375 -1.88 -2.98 22.56
N GLY A 376 -1.37 -1.77 22.88
CA GLY A 376 0.06 -1.49 23.05
C GLY A 376 0.80 -1.06 21.79
N ALA A 377 0.17 -1.16 20.62
CA ALA A 377 0.78 -0.76 19.36
C ALA A 377 0.82 0.77 19.18
N THR A 378 1.86 1.23 18.49
CA THR A 378 2.05 2.66 18.18
C THR A 378 1.65 2.95 16.74
N VAL A 379 0.79 3.96 16.55
CA VAL A 379 0.41 4.47 15.23
C VAL A 379 1.07 5.84 15.04
N SER A 380 1.93 5.95 14.03
CA SER A 380 2.58 7.21 13.66
C SER A 380 1.89 7.83 12.46
N VAL A 381 1.45 9.09 12.57
CA VAL A 381 0.77 9.80 11.47
C VAL A 381 1.80 10.53 10.61
N LYS A 382 1.79 10.27 9.31
CA LYS A 382 2.64 10.92 8.33
C LYS A 382 1.79 11.56 7.23
N VAL A 383 1.91 12.89 7.09
CA VAL A 383 1.21 13.61 6.04
C VAL A 383 1.96 13.48 4.73
N VAL A 384 1.27 13.05 3.68
CA VAL A 384 1.79 12.85 2.33
C VAL A 384 1.27 13.95 1.42
N ASP A 385 2.16 14.75 0.88
CA ASP A 385 1.81 15.88 0.01
C ASP A 385 1.13 15.44 -1.30
N LEU A 386 1.42 14.22 -1.76
CA LEU A 386 0.79 13.63 -2.95
C LEU A 386 -0.74 13.56 -2.84
N PHE A 387 -1.27 13.27 -1.64
CA PHE A 387 -2.73 13.21 -1.42
C PHE A 387 -3.38 14.61 -1.36
N ASP A 388 -2.59 15.66 -1.14
CA ASP A 388 -3.07 17.05 -1.10
C ASP A 388 -2.84 17.80 -2.42
N SER A 389 -1.73 17.52 -3.13
CA SER A 389 -1.28 18.27 -4.31
C SER A 389 -1.03 17.41 -5.55
N GLY A 390 -1.28 16.09 -5.47
CA GLY A 390 -1.16 15.15 -6.59
C GLY A 390 -2.19 15.40 -7.69
N ALA A 391 -2.03 14.70 -8.80
CA ALA A 391 -2.94 14.83 -9.94
C ALA A 391 -4.41 14.53 -9.57
N ARG A 392 -4.62 13.53 -8.71
CA ARG A 392 -5.96 13.15 -8.18
C ARG A 392 -6.56 14.26 -7.33
N ALA A 393 -5.80 14.84 -6.42
CA ALA A 393 -6.24 15.95 -5.59
C ALA A 393 -6.57 17.20 -6.41
N GLU A 394 -5.80 17.50 -7.46
CA GLU A 394 -6.10 18.59 -8.38
C GLU A 394 -7.36 18.31 -9.21
N MET A 395 -7.58 17.07 -9.62
CA MET A 395 -8.84 16.66 -10.27
C MET A 395 -10.04 16.88 -9.34
N ASP A 396 -9.93 16.46 -8.07
CA ASP A 396 -10.98 16.66 -7.07
C ASP A 396 -11.31 18.14 -6.90
N ARG A 397 -10.29 19.01 -6.80
CA ARG A 397 -10.50 20.47 -6.71
C ARG A 397 -11.22 21.04 -7.92
N LYS A 398 -10.81 20.65 -9.12
CA LYS A 398 -11.41 21.14 -10.37
C LYS A 398 -12.84 20.61 -10.58
N ASN A 399 -13.12 19.41 -10.12
CA ASN A 399 -14.43 18.78 -10.23
C ASN A 399 -15.36 19.10 -9.03
N GLY A 400 -14.90 19.96 -8.09
CA GLY A 400 -15.69 20.37 -6.93
C GLY A 400 -15.82 19.29 -5.84
N ARG A 401 -15.08 18.19 -5.92
CA ARG A 401 -15.07 17.11 -4.92
C ARG A 401 -14.23 17.53 -3.70
N MET A 402 -14.81 18.40 -2.89
CA MET A 402 -14.15 19.01 -1.75
C MET A 402 -14.94 18.75 -0.48
N TYR A 403 -14.25 18.38 0.60
CA TYR A 403 -14.82 18.22 1.92
C TYR A 403 -14.01 19.02 2.94
N GLY A 404 -14.66 19.80 3.82
CA GLY A 404 -13.99 20.56 4.87
C GLY A 404 -12.83 21.48 4.40
N GLY A 405 -12.85 21.91 3.13
CA GLY A 405 -11.82 22.76 2.52
C GLY A 405 -10.64 22.00 1.88
N PHE A 406 -10.66 20.64 1.92
CA PHE A 406 -9.64 19.80 1.32
C PHE A 406 -10.23 18.93 0.19
N PRO A 407 -9.44 18.52 -0.80
CA PRO A 407 -9.87 17.54 -1.81
C PRO A 407 -10.20 16.20 -1.15
N VAL A 408 -11.12 15.44 -1.72
CA VAL A 408 -11.53 14.12 -1.18
C VAL A 408 -10.35 13.17 -1.08
N THR A 409 -9.44 13.19 -2.04
CA THR A 409 -8.18 12.40 -2.00
C THR A 409 -7.34 12.67 -0.74
N SER A 410 -7.41 13.89 -0.15
CA SER A 410 -6.70 14.23 1.09
C SER A 410 -7.17 13.43 2.30
N TYR A 411 -8.36 12.83 2.23
CA TYR A 411 -8.94 11.99 3.28
C TYR A 411 -8.62 10.51 3.11
N THR A 412 -7.85 10.13 2.11
CA THR A 412 -7.32 8.76 2.00
C THR A 412 -6.45 8.45 3.21
N MET A 413 -6.71 7.33 3.89
CA MET A 413 -5.97 6.86 5.06
C MET A 413 -5.38 5.49 4.77
N VAL A 414 -4.05 5.40 4.79
CA VAL A 414 -3.34 4.15 4.49
C VAL A 414 -2.50 3.76 5.69
N PHE A 415 -2.90 2.68 6.35
CA PHE A 415 -2.18 2.10 7.47
C PHE A 415 -1.19 1.08 6.93
N LEU A 416 0.10 1.36 7.03
CA LEU A 416 1.16 0.47 6.53
C LEU A 416 1.99 -0.07 7.69
N ASP A 417 2.18 -1.39 7.66
CA ASP A 417 3.06 -2.10 8.58
C ASP A 417 4.49 -2.13 8.02
N HIS A 418 5.38 -1.37 8.63
CA HIS A 418 6.79 -1.30 8.28
C HIS A 418 7.67 -2.27 9.08
N SER A 419 7.09 -3.22 9.76
CA SER A 419 7.84 -4.23 10.51
C SER A 419 8.72 -5.08 9.59
N VAL A 420 9.69 -5.73 10.22
CA VAL A 420 10.55 -6.74 9.61
C VAL A 420 10.02 -8.09 10.04
N ASP A 421 9.90 -9.02 9.10
CA ASP A 421 9.52 -10.39 9.44
C ASP A 421 10.63 -11.07 10.24
N ASN A 422 10.27 -11.59 11.40
CA ASN A 422 11.22 -12.20 12.34
C ASN A 422 11.86 -13.49 11.79
N THR A 423 11.18 -14.18 10.86
CA THR A 423 11.63 -15.45 10.32
C THR A 423 12.60 -15.25 9.15
N SER A 424 12.26 -14.38 8.22
CA SER A 424 13.08 -14.12 7.04
C SER A 424 14.07 -12.96 7.22
N GLY A 425 13.85 -12.10 8.20
CA GLY A 425 14.61 -10.85 8.38
C GLY A 425 14.32 -9.81 7.29
N GLU A 426 13.33 -10.05 6.44
CA GLU A 426 12.96 -9.13 5.36
C GLU A 426 11.90 -8.11 5.80
N PRO A 427 11.99 -6.85 5.36
CA PRO A 427 10.97 -5.86 5.63
C PRO A 427 9.67 -6.19 4.89
N ASN A 428 8.53 -5.93 5.54
CA ASN A 428 7.21 -6.22 4.98
C ASN A 428 6.96 -5.48 3.66
N ILE A 429 7.39 -4.23 3.57
CA ILE A 429 7.27 -3.41 2.35
C ILE A 429 8.64 -3.30 1.69
N GLN A 430 8.70 -3.71 0.43
CA GLN A 430 9.93 -3.73 -0.36
C GLN A 430 9.70 -3.07 -1.70
N LEU A 431 10.68 -2.29 -2.17
CA LEU A 431 10.74 -1.83 -3.55
C LEU A 431 11.52 -2.83 -4.38
N VAL A 432 10.86 -3.40 -5.38
CA VAL A 432 11.44 -4.42 -6.26
C VAL A 432 11.89 -3.78 -7.56
N CYS A 433 13.06 -4.14 -8.02
CA CYS A 433 13.64 -3.64 -9.27
C CYS A 433 14.44 -4.74 -9.98
N GLU A 434 14.69 -4.58 -11.26
CA GLU A 434 15.59 -5.45 -11.99
C GLU A 434 17.04 -5.15 -11.60
N GLU A 435 17.82 -6.19 -11.31
CA GLU A 435 19.23 -6.05 -10.93
C GLU A 435 20.02 -5.38 -12.04
N GLY A 436 20.76 -4.32 -11.70
CA GLY A 436 21.55 -3.52 -12.65
C GLY A 436 20.73 -2.55 -13.52
N ARG A 437 19.39 -2.53 -13.42
CA ARG A 437 18.51 -1.59 -14.15
C ARG A 437 17.59 -0.77 -13.24
N GLU A 438 18.00 -0.60 -12.03
CA GLU A 438 17.28 0.17 -11.02
C GLU A 438 17.13 1.64 -11.39
N TYR A 439 18.24 2.20 -11.82
CA TYR A 439 18.36 3.56 -12.31
C TYR A 439 19.55 3.64 -13.25
N LEU A 440 19.29 3.74 -14.54
CA LEU A 440 20.30 3.95 -15.54
C LEU A 440 20.04 5.30 -16.21
N TYR A 441 21.10 6.05 -16.41
CA TYR A 441 21.04 7.26 -17.21
C TYR A 441 22.08 7.22 -18.30
N GLY A 442 21.75 7.82 -19.41
CA GLY A 442 22.63 7.97 -20.55
C GLY A 442 22.52 9.39 -21.12
N ILE A 443 23.59 9.87 -21.72
CA ILE A 443 23.63 11.18 -22.33
C ILE A 443 24.07 11.00 -23.78
N TYR A 444 23.22 11.43 -24.72
CA TYR A 444 23.62 11.64 -26.11
C TYR A 444 24.19 13.06 -26.21
N GLN A 445 25.47 13.17 -26.52
CA GLN A 445 26.16 14.43 -26.60
C GLN A 445 26.37 14.82 -28.06
N GLY A 446 25.88 16.00 -28.43
CA GLY A 446 26.22 16.67 -29.66
C GLY A 446 27.44 17.61 -29.51
N ILE A 447 27.47 18.68 -30.29
CA ILE A 447 28.59 19.64 -30.30
C ILE A 447 28.65 20.41 -28.97
N THR A 448 27.52 20.62 -28.31
CA THR A 448 27.45 21.35 -27.04
C THR A 448 28.17 20.63 -25.90
N PRO A 449 29.11 21.28 -25.22
CA PRO A 449 29.72 20.74 -24.02
C PRO A 449 28.73 20.73 -22.86
N LEU A 450 28.60 19.58 -22.20
CA LEU A 450 27.82 19.48 -20.96
C LEU A 450 28.58 20.11 -19.78
N PRO A 451 27.89 20.65 -18.78
CA PRO A 451 28.52 21.10 -17.54
C PRO A 451 29.32 19.98 -16.88
N LYS A 452 30.45 20.32 -16.26
CA LYS A 452 31.36 19.36 -15.57
C LYS A 452 30.61 18.55 -14.46
N GLU A 453 29.57 19.09 -13.92
CA GLU A 453 28.74 18.47 -12.86
C GLU A 453 28.00 17.20 -13.32
N TRP A 454 27.93 16.93 -14.62
CA TRP A 454 27.18 15.82 -15.22
C TRP A 454 28.03 14.60 -15.58
N GLY A 455 29.26 14.57 -15.19
CA GLY A 455 30.15 13.41 -15.38
C GLY A 455 31.29 13.64 -16.37
N ALA A 456 32.03 12.59 -16.64
CA ALA A 456 33.26 12.66 -17.43
C ALA A 456 33.02 13.23 -18.83
N TYR A 457 33.80 14.22 -19.17
CA TYR A 457 33.81 14.86 -20.46
C TYR A 457 34.31 13.88 -21.53
N ASN A 458 33.41 13.34 -22.31
CA ASN A 458 33.82 12.47 -23.40
C ASN A 458 33.89 13.31 -24.69
N LYS A 459 35.04 13.30 -25.34
CA LYS A 459 35.26 14.03 -26.61
C LYS A 459 34.59 13.39 -27.83
N MET A 460 33.90 12.26 -27.64
CA MET A 460 33.14 11.60 -28.69
C MET A 460 31.74 12.22 -28.86
N LEU A 461 31.44 12.63 -30.09
CA LEU A 461 30.13 13.12 -30.46
C LEU A 461 29.22 11.93 -30.84
N SER A 462 28.01 11.89 -30.28
CA SER A 462 26.98 10.90 -30.63
C SER A 462 26.07 11.39 -31.74
N THR A 463 25.92 12.72 -31.89
CA THR A 463 25.14 13.36 -32.94
C THR A 463 25.88 14.60 -33.47
N ARG A 464 25.57 15.00 -34.70
CA ARG A 464 26.09 16.24 -35.34
C ARG A 464 25.31 17.47 -34.94
N GLU A 465 24.19 17.30 -34.26
CA GLU A 465 23.33 18.41 -33.85
C GLU A 465 23.89 19.09 -32.59
N ASP A 466 23.60 20.35 -32.41
CA ASP A 466 23.95 21.13 -31.22
C ASP A 466 22.91 20.90 -30.11
N ILE A 467 22.82 19.67 -29.67
CA ILE A 467 21.89 19.21 -28.63
C ILE A 467 22.60 18.29 -27.61
N ALA A 468 22.04 18.21 -26.42
CA ALA A 468 22.34 17.17 -25.45
C ALA A 468 21.03 16.51 -25.04
N THR A 469 20.95 15.19 -25.15
CA THR A 469 19.76 14.42 -24.73
C THR A 469 20.10 13.62 -23.48
N TYR A 470 19.36 13.84 -22.43
CA TYR A 470 19.45 13.10 -21.18
C TYR A 470 18.36 12.03 -21.16
N GLU A 471 18.75 10.79 -21.06
CA GLU A 471 17.86 9.64 -21.02
C GLU A 471 17.97 8.94 -19.68
N VAL A 472 16.82 8.63 -19.06
CA VAL A 472 16.74 7.86 -17.81
C VAL A 472 15.82 6.68 -18.02
N ILE A 473 16.25 5.52 -17.57
CA ILE A 473 15.43 4.33 -17.43
C ILE A 473 15.51 3.83 -15.99
N SER A 474 14.38 3.48 -15.43
CA SER A 474 14.29 2.83 -14.13
C SER A 474 13.29 1.68 -14.17
N SER A 475 13.62 0.59 -13.51
CA SER A 475 12.67 -0.49 -13.22
C SER A 475 12.15 -0.33 -11.81
N GLN A 476 10.83 -0.43 -11.61
CA GLN A 476 10.22 -0.19 -10.32
C GLN A 476 8.94 -0.97 -10.14
N GLY A 477 8.80 -1.56 -8.97
CA GLY A 477 7.61 -2.21 -8.47
C GLY A 477 7.60 -2.20 -6.95
N ILE A 478 6.48 -2.49 -6.34
CA ILE A 478 6.35 -2.60 -4.89
C ILE A 478 5.88 -4.00 -4.51
N ASN A 479 6.47 -4.55 -3.46
CA ASN A 479 6.07 -5.80 -2.86
C ASN A 479 5.64 -5.57 -1.41
N MET A 480 4.62 -6.31 -0.99
CA MET A 480 4.15 -6.37 0.38
C MET A 480 4.05 -7.83 0.77
N LEU A 481 4.98 -8.31 1.62
CA LEU A 481 5.05 -9.72 2.02
C LEU A 481 3.78 -10.16 2.72
N ASN A 482 3.28 -9.35 3.62
CA ASN A 482 2.02 -9.58 4.33
C ASN A 482 1.11 -8.35 4.25
N GLY A 483 0.17 -8.37 3.32
CA GLY A 483 -0.81 -7.29 3.16
C GLY A 483 -1.93 -7.32 4.20
N THR A 484 -2.09 -8.43 4.96
CA THR A 484 -3.13 -8.53 5.98
C THR A 484 -2.90 -7.60 7.19
N THR A 485 -1.67 -7.13 7.37
CA THR A 485 -1.28 -6.20 8.45
C THR A 485 -1.30 -4.73 8.00
N SER A 486 -1.77 -4.45 6.82
CA SER A 486 -1.90 -3.11 6.27
C SER A 486 -3.33 -2.89 5.78
N PHE A 487 -3.77 -1.63 5.71
CA PHE A 487 -5.15 -1.32 5.39
C PHE A 487 -5.28 -0.02 4.59
N TRP A 488 -6.18 0.01 3.62
CA TRP A 488 -6.50 1.20 2.82
C TRP A 488 -7.96 1.62 3.06
N ALA A 489 -8.14 2.84 3.53
CA ALA A 489 -9.45 3.45 3.68
C ALA A 489 -9.56 4.69 2.78
N GLU A 490 -10.57 4.73 1.95
CA GLU A 490 -10.81 5.80 0.98
C GLU A 490 -12.16 6.46 1.24
N MET A 491 -12.19 7.81 1.21
CA MET A 491 -13.43 8.54 1.43
C MET A 491 -14.30 8.53 0.17
N ILE A 492 -15.57 8.13 0.30
CA ILE A 492 -16.57 8.28 -0.74
C ILE A 492 -17.16 9.69 -0.64
N PHE A 493 -17.31 10.35 -1.78
CA PHE A 493 -17.98 11.62 -1.92
C PHE A 493 -19.23 11.40 -2.80
N GLU A 494 -20.38 11.38 -2.18
CA GLU A 494 -21.68 11.35 -2.86
C GLU A 494 -22.14 12.76 -3.24
#